data_3b404dc0d3e48d15e66ac94fd896a930
#
_entry.id   3b404dc0d3e48d15e66ac94fd896a930
#
_cell.length_a   1.000
_cell.length_b   1.000
_cell.length_c   1.000
_cell.angle_alpha   90.00
_cell.angle_beta   90.00
_cell.angle_gamma   90.00
#
_symmetry.space_group_name_H-M   'P 1'
#
loop_
_entity.id
_entity.type
_entity.pdbx_description
1 polymer ?
#
loop_
_entity_poly.entity_id
_entity_poly.type
_entity_poly.pdbx_seq_one_letter_code
_entity_poly.pdbx_strand_id
1 'polypeptide(L)'
;MPFLGSVRLFDWDEINFAEAAREMFITGNYLQVQIDFKPFWEKPPLFMWMQAFSMKVFGISEYAARFPNAICGIITLPLLYSIGSSLKDKQFGLLWLLTFIGSFLPHFYFKSGIIDPWFNLFIFLGIILPFLPFFKKNQTLAYVLGGISIGCAILTKGPVALLIYILVYLFYIILQSFRSKQSMVIVIYPLLTIAISLLVASMWFGIELYQHGTWFLQEFILYQVRLFRTGDAGHSGPIYYHLIILLIGCFPASIFAFRKIVESRVSSHIELLMKVLFWVVLILFSIVSTKIIHYSSLCYFPLTYLAAEYISTSLKTSNNFSIIKVFLAIGILFWTILLAAVPILGIYKHTIIHLIKDPFVKANLEAQVQWFGYELLIPLIFLIGGCISIMMMNRGHKLMGIYT
;
A
#
# COMPACT_ATOMS: atom_id res chain seq x y z
N MET A 1 14.19 6.46 -9.66
CA MET A 1 12.97 6.21 -10.47
C MET A 1 12.86 7.29 -11.52
N PRO A 2 12.76 6.95 -12.82
CA PRO A 2 12.60 7.94 -13.87
C PRO A 2 11.23 8.66 -13.74
N PHE A 3 11.19 9.90 -14.22
CA PHE A 3 9.99 10.74 -14.32
C PHE A 3 9.31 11.10 -13.00
N LEU A 4 9.99 11.00 -11.86
CA LEU A 4 9.39 11.24 -10.53
C LEU A 4 8.92 12.69 -10.35
N GLY A 5 9.63 13.66 -10.92
CA GLY A 5 9.29 15.10 -10.87
C GLY A 5 8.75 15.67 -12.18
N SER A 6 8.47 14.83 -13.20
CA SER A 6 8.04 15.33 -14.52
C SER A 6 6.55 15.66 -14.61
N VAL A 7 5.75 15.24 -13.64
CA VAL A 7 4.31 15.50 -13.54
C VAL A 7 4.06 16.30 -12.28
N ARG A 8 3.21 17.34 -12.37
CA ARG A 8 2.79 18.13 -11.21
C ARG A 8 2.11 17.24 -10.16
N LEU A 9 2.10 17.70 -8.92
CA LEU A 9 1.34 17.04 -7.86
C LEU A 9 -0.15 17.10 -8.23
N PHE A 10 -0.84 15.97 -8.16
CA PHE A 10 -2.18 15.84 -8.74
C PHE A 10 -3.25 15.35 -7.77
N ASP A 11 -2.84 14.80 -6.62
CA ASP A 11 -3.76 14.29 -5.60
C ASP A 11 -3.85 15.29 -4.45
N TRP A 12 -5.03 15.42 -3.83
CA TRP A 12 -5.26 16.27 -2.67
C TRP A 12 -4.28 15.97 -1.53
N ASP A 13 -4.12 14.70 -1.19
CA ASP A 13 -3.20 14.28 -0.14
C ASP A 13 -1.74 14.59 -0.52
N GLU A 14 -1.35 14.37 -1.78
CA GLU A 14 0.00 14.63 -2.26
C GLU A 14 0.36 16.11 -2.16
N ILE A 15 -0.57 16.99 -2.55
CA ILE A 15 -0.39 18.45 -2.52
C ILE A 15 -0.27 18.92 -1.07
N ASN A 16 -1.19 18.50 -0.21
CA ASN A 16 -1.22 18.94 1.19
C ASN A 16 0.01 18.49 1.97
N PHE A 17 0.48 17.26 1.76
CA PHE A 17 1.69 16.78 2.47
C PHE A 17 2.95 17.48 1.96
N ALA A 18 3.05 17.72 0.66
CA ALA A 18 4.17 18.46 0.09
C ALA A 18 4.17 19.93 0.56
N GLU A 19 3.00 20.56 0.65
CA GLU A 19 2.86 21.92 1.16
C GLU A 19 3.25 21.99 2.64
N ALA A 20 2.74 21.10 3.48
CA ALA A 20 3.13 21.03 4.88
C ALA A 20 4.65 20.85 5.05
N ALA A 21 5.27 19.99 4.26
CA ALA A 21 6.73 19.80 4.28
C ALA A 21 7.48 21.05 3.81
N ARG A 22 6.98 21.76 2.80
CA ARG A 22 7.53 23.02 2.30
C ARG A 22 7.48 24.10 3.38
N GLU A 23 6.36 24.23 4.07
CA GLU A 23 6.21 25.22 5.15
C GLU A 23 7.11 24.89 6.35
N MET A 24 7.23 23.61 6.74
CA MET A 24 8.21 23.20 7.75
C MET A 24 9.63 23.61 7.38
N PHE A 25 10.00 23.43 6.11
CA PHE A 25 11.34 23.81 5.63
C PHE A 25 11.56 25.32 5.62
N ILE A 26 10.56 26.12 5.21
CA ILE A 26 10.66 27.57 5.14
C ILE A 26 10.63 28.22 6.53
N THR A 27 9.74 27.76 7.41
CA THR A 27 9.56 28.35 8.75
C THR A 27 10.59 27.84 9.75
N GLY A 28 11.23 26.69 9.49
CA GLY A 28 12.09 26.01 10.44
C GLY A 28 11.33 25.35 11.60
N ASN A 29 10.00 25.39 11.59
CA ASN A 29 9.16 24.74 12.60
C ASN A 29 8.78 23.32 12.14
N TYR A 30 9.54 22.32 12.59
CA TYR A 30 9.33 20.93 12.24
C TYR A 30 8.38 20.19 13.18
N LEU A 31 8.01 20.76 14.29
CA LEU A 31 7.12 20.11 15.25
C LEU A 31 5.65 20.28 14.84
N GLN A 32 5.26 21.49 14.48
CA GLN A 32 3.89 21.79 14.10
C GLN A 32 3.66 21.59 12.61
N VAL A 33 2.73 20.70 12.28
CA VAL A 33 2.27 20.55 10.88
C VAL A 33 1.40 21.73 10.51
N GLN A 34 1.68 22.38 9.39
CA GLN A 34 0.96 23.58 8.92
C GLN A 34 0.59 23.42 7.45
N ILE A 35 -0.50 24.05 7.04
CA ILE A 35 -0.89 24.28 5.64
C ILE A 35 -1.44 25.71 5.58
N ASP A 36 -0.97 26.50 4.62
CA ASP A 36 -1.29 27.94 4.51
C ASP A 36 -0.89 28.70 5.78
N PHE A 37 0.25 28.27 6.39
CA PHE A 37 0.81 28.77 7.65
C PHE A 37 -0.16 28.70 8.84
N LYS A 38 -1.17 27.82 8.74
CA LYS A 38 -2.12 27.54 9.81
C LYS A 38 -1.94 26.11 10.31
N PRO A 39 -2.14 25.85 11.61
CA PRO A 39 -2.02 24.50 12.17
C PRO A 39 -2.92 23.50 11.44
N PHE A 40 -2.33 22.38 11.01
CA PHE A 40 -3.02 21.28 10.35
C PHE A 40 -2.93 20.04 11.25
N TRP A 41 -3.98 19.81 12.04
CA TRP A 41 -4.01 18.80 13.11
C TRP A 41 -4.43 17.40 12.63
N GLU A 42 -4.58 17.18 11.34
CA GLU A 42 -5.15 15.96 10.81
C GLU A 42 -4.15 14.80 10.71
N LYS A 43 -2.87 15.09 10.56
CA LYS A 43 -1.83 14.08 10.34
C LYS A 43 -0.58 14.35 11.19
N PRO A 44 0.03 13.25 11.75
CA PRO A 44 1.33 13.36 12.40
C PRO A 44 2.46 13.62 11.40
N PRO A 45 3.64 14.11 11.85
CA PRO A 45 4.62 14.77 10.98
C PRO A 45 5.63 13.85 10.29
N LEU A 46 5.74 12.56 10.62
CA LEU A 46 6.89 11.74 10.23
C LEU A 46 7.13 11.73 8.72
N PHE A 47 6.07 11.63 7.91
CA PHE A 47 6.22 11.65 6.46
C PHE A 47 6.61 13.04 5.94
N MET A 48 6.03 14.11 6.50
CA MET A 48 6.39 15.49 6.16
C MET A 48 7.86 15.80 6.53
N TRP A 49 8.37 15.23 7.62
CA TRP A 49 9.81 15.31 7.93
C TRP A 49 10.68 14.68 6.86
N MET A 50 10.29 13.52 6.32
CA MET A 50 11.01 12.88 5.23
C MET A 50 10.97 13.74 3.96
N GLN A 51 9.83 14.34 3.65
CA GLN A 51 9.69 15.26 2.51
C GLN A 51 10.48 16.55 2.71
N ALA A 52 10.42 17.17 3.89
CA ALA A 52 11.17 18.39 4.22
C ALA A 52 12.69 18.15 4.14
N PHE A 53 13.15 16.99 4.63
CA PHE A 53 14.56 16.59 4.46
C PHE A 53 14.94 16.43 2.98
N SER A 54 14.06 15.79 2.20
CA SER A 54 14.25 15.66 0.74
C SER A 54 14.29 17.02 0.05
N MET A 55 13.42 17.95 0.42
CA MET A 55 13.40 19.32 -0.10
C MET A 55 14.68 20.10 0.29
N LYS A 56 15.23 19.84 1.47
CA LYS A 56 16.52 20.41 1.88
C LYS A 56 17.68 19.95 1.00
N VAL A 57 17.63 18.72 0.50
CA VAL A 57 18.70 18.12 -0.32
C VAL A 57 18.55 18.47 -1.80
N PHE A 58 17.33 18.41 -2.33
CA PHE A 58 17.06 18.52 -3.77
C PHE A 58 16.36 19.82 -4.18
N GLY A 59 16.09 20.71 -3.23
CA GLY A 59 15.26 21.89 -3.46
C GLY A 59 13.75 21.56 -3.43
N ILE A 60 12.93 22.61 -3.34
CA ILE A 60 11.46 22.48 -3.33
C ILE A 60 11.00 22.14 -4.75
N SER A 61 10.48 20.91 -4.93
CA SER A 61 10.02 20.40 -6.23
C SER A 61 9.15 19.17 -6.04
N GLU A 62 8.39 18.81 -7.08
CA GLU A 62 7.60 17.57 -7.15
C GLU A 62 8.49 16.32 -6.99
N TYR A 63 9.71 16.38 -7.51
CA TYR A 63 10.70 15.32 -7.32
C TYR A 63 11.01 15.12 -5.84
N ALA A 64 11.33 16.20 -5.12
CA ALA A 64 11.66 16.15 -3.70
C ALA A 64 10.48 15.66 -2.85
N ALA A 65 9.24 16.05 -3.19
CA ALA A 65 8.03 15.61 -2.50
C ALA A 65 7.79 14.10 -2.64
N ARG A 66 8.14 13.49 -3.78
CA ARG A 66 7.94 12.05 -4.08
C ARG A 66 9.14 11.17 -3.74
N PHE A 67 10.33 11.76 -3.61
CA PHE A 67 11.57 11.02 -3.38
C PHE A 67 11.54 10.08 -2.17
N PRO A 68 10.95 10.45 -1.00
CA PRO A 68 10.82 9.52 0.12
C PRO A 68 10.11 8.22 -0.25
N ASN A 69 9.05 8.27 -1.06
CA ASN A 69 8.32 7.08 -1.48
C ASN A 69 9.08 6.24 -2.52
N ALA A 70 9.88 6.87 -3.36
CA ALA A 70 10.82 6.15 -4.21
C ALA A 70 11.83 5.33 -3.38
N ILE A 71 12.36 5.91 -2.30
CA ILE A 71 13.24 5.19 -1.33
C ILE A 71 12.45 4.07 -0.63
N CYS A 72 11.22 4.31 -0.20
CA CYS A 72 10.37 3.27 0.37
C CYS A 72 10.24 2.07 -0.59
N GLY A 73 10.04 2.31 -1.88
CA GLY A 73 9.99 1.25 -2.90
C GLY A 73 11.31 0.48 -3.04
N ILE A 74 12.44 1.21 -3.07
CA ILE A 74 13.78 0.62 -3.13
C ILE A 74 14.06 -0.28 -1.90
N ILE A 75 13.53 0.06 -0.73
CA ILE A 75 13.66 -0.74 0.49
C ILE A 75 12.68 -1.92 0.46
N THR A 76 11.42 -1.67 0.09
CA THR A 76 10.35 -2.68 0.16
C THR A 76 10.64 -3.88 -0.74
N LEU A 77 11.10 -3.66 -1.98
CA LEU A 77 11.28 -4.76 -2.93
C LEU A 77 12.36 -5.78 -2.49
N PRO A 78 13.59 -5.39 -2.10
CA PRO A 78 14.57 -6.34 -1.56
C PRO A 78 14.11 -6.97 -0.24
N LEU A 79 13.34 -6.25 0.60
CA LEU A 79 12.75 -6.79 1.82
C LEU A 79 11.79 -7.93 1.51
N LEU A 80 10.87 -7.77 0.57
CA LEU A 80 9.93 -8.83 0.17
C LEU A 80 10.68 -10.06 -0.36
N TYR A 81 11.70 -9.85 -1.19
CA TYR A 81 12.56 -10.95 -1.65
C TYR A 81 13.24 -11.67 -0.48
N SER A 82 13.86 -10.92 0.43
CA SER A 82 14.60 -11.46 1.57
C SER A 82 13.70 -12.20 2.55
N ILE A 83 12.55 -11.60 2.90
CA ILE A 83 11.54 -12.22 3.76
C ILE A 83 11.00 -13.49 3.12
N GLY A 84 10.55 -13.43 1.85
CA GLY A 84 10.04 -14.60 1.14
C GLY A 84 11.06 -15.72 1.03
N SER A 85 12.33 -15.38 0.74
CA SER A 85 13.43 -16.35 0.66
C SER A 85 13.71 -17.01 2.00
N SER A 86 13.60 -16.27 3.11
CA SER A 86 13.80 -16.80 4.47
C SER A 86 12.64 -17.67 4.96
N LEU A 87 11.42 -17.37 4.50
CA LEU A 87 10.22 -18.12 4.87
C LEU A 87 10.09 -19.46 4.12
N LYS A 88 10.59 -19.52 2.88
CA LYS A 88 10.53 -20.74 2.05
C LYS A 88 11.84 -20.98 1.29
N ASP A 89 12.00 -20.32 0.14
CA ASP A 89 13.16 -20.46 -0.74
C ASP A 89 13.31 -19.20 -1.63
N LYS A 90 14.46 -19.09 -2.33
CA LYS A 90 14.78 -17.96 -3.22
C LYS A 90 13.76 -17.78 -4.34
N GLN A 91 13.19 -18.87 -4.86
CA GLN A 91 12.18 -18.83 -5.91
C GLN A 91 10.89 -18.18 -5.39
N PHE A 92 10.46 -18.55 -4.18
CA PHE A 92 9.31 -17.93 -3.54
C PHE A 92 9.53 -16.44 -3.27
N GLY A 93 10.72 -16.08 -2.77
CA GLY A 93 11.09 -14.66 -2.59
C GLY A 93 11.00 -13.86 -3.89
N LEU A 94 11.51 -14.42 -5.00
CA LEU A 94 11.42 -13.80 -6.32
C LEU A 94 9.97 -13.71 -6.81
N LEU A 95 9.16 -14.75 -6.63
CA LEU A 95 7.74 -14.73 -7.00
C LEU A 95 6.97 -13.65 -6.22
N TRP A 96 7.22 -13.50 -4.92
CA TRP A 96 6.56 -12.47 -4.12
C TRP A 96 6.96 -11.06 -4.57
N LEU A 97 8.25 -10.82 -4.80
CA LEU A 97 8.74 -9.55 -5.35
C LEU A 97 8.07 -9.24 -6.69
N LEU A 98 8.05 -10.21 -7.61
CA LEU A 98 7.50 -10.01 -8.96
C LEU A 98 5.99 -9.80 -8.94
N THR A 99 5.23 -10.55 -8.13
CA THR A 99 3.78 -10.33 -7.99
C THR A 99 3.48 -8.96 -7.40
N PHE A 100 4.37 -8.42 -6.54
CA PHE A 100 4.21 -7.09 -5.96
C PHE A 100 4.49 -6.00 -7.01
N ILE A 101 5.69 -5.99 -7.61
CA ILE A 101 6.09 -4.94 -8.55
C ILE A 101 5.37 -5.04 -9.90
N GLY A 102 4.97 -6.24 -10.32
CA GLY A 102 4.22 -6.49 -11.55
C GLY A 102 2.73 -6.13 -11.45
N SER A 103 2.24 -5.74 -10.26
CA SER A 103 0.86 -5.27 -10.07
C SER A 103 0.78 -3.75 -10.25
N PHE A 104 -0.31 -3.25 -10.87
CA PHE A 104 -0.42 -1.84 -11.23
C PHE A 104 -0.34 -0.90 -10.02
N LEU A 105 -1.27 -0.98 -9.07
CA LEU A 105 -1.29 -0.06 -7.93
C LEU A 105 -0.07 -0.21 -7.01
N PRO A 106 0.41 -1.41 -6.65
CA PRO A 106 1.65 -1.58 -5.89
C PRO A 106 2.87 -0.92 -6.56
N HIS A 107 2.92 -0.92 -7.90
CA HIS A 107 3.99 -0.25 -8.64
C HIS A 107 3.86 1.28 -8.57
N PHE A 108 2.65 1.80 -8.83
CA PHE A 108 2.43 3.24 -8.95
C PHE A 108 2.49 3.99 -7.61
N TYR A 109 2.07 3.37 -6.51
CA TYR A 109 1.98 4.09 -5.24
C TYR A 109 3.35 4.54 -4.70
N PHE A 110 4.46 3.92 -5.11
CA PHE A 110 5.81 4.42 -4.80
C PHE A 110 6.23 5.65 -5.62
N LYS A 111 5.45 6.04 -6.62
CA LYS A 111 5.70 7.22 -7.46
C LYS A 111 4.89 8.44 -7.05
N SER A 112 4.06 8.33 -6.04
CA SER A 112 3.25 9.42 -5.47
C SER A 112 3.85 9.96 -4.17
N GLY A 113 3.50 11.18 -3.79
CA GLY A 113 3.95 11.83 -2.54
C GLY A 113 2.97 11.63 -1.38
N ILE A 114 2.28 10.47 -1.31
CA ILE A 114 1.32 10.13 -0.25
C ILE A 114 1.97 9.40 0.93
N ILE A 115 1.33 9.44 2.10
CA ILE A 115 1.87 8.83 3.33
C ILE A 115 1.83 7.30 3.36
N ASP A 116 0.97 6.68 2.54
CA ASP A 116 0.61 5.26 2.63
C ASP A 116 1.77 4.27 2.39
N PRO A 117 2.74 4.50 1.49
CA PRO A 117 3.86 3.57 1.30
C PRO A 117 4.65 3.30 2.58
N TRP A 118 5.04 4.35 3.31
CA TRP A 118 5.76 4.21 4.57
C TRP A 118 4.88 3.68 5.69
N PHE A 119 3.65 4.19 5.80
CA PHE A 119 2.66 3.71 6.76
C PHE A 119 2.47 2.21 6.65
N ASN A 120 2.25 1.71 5.44
CA ASN A 120 2.02 0.29 5.19
C ASN A 120 3.27 -0.56 5.43
N LEU A 121 4.44 -0.09 5.02
CA LEU A 121 5.69 -0.78 5.29
C LEU A 121 5.95 -0.93 6.79
N PHE A 122 5.74 0.14 7.56
CA PHE A 122 5.89 0.11 9.01
C PHE A 122 4.90 -0.85 9.68
N ILE A 123 3.62 -0.85 9.30
CA ILE A 123 2.65 -1.81 9.85
C ILE A 123 3.02 -3.23 9.46
N PHE A 124 3.37 -3.45 8.19
CA PHE A 124 3.76 -4.77 7.71
C PHE A 124 4.96 -5.31 8.48
N LEU A 125 6.02 -4.51 8.68
CA LEU A 125 7.17 -4.88 9.50
C LEU A 125 6.77 -5.15 10.95
N GLY A 126 5.96 -4.30 11.56
CA GLY A 126 5.47 -4.49 12.92
C GLY A 126 4.75 -5.83 13.14
N ILE A 127 4.07 -6.31 12.09
CA ILE A 127 3.32 -7.56 12.13
C ILE A 127 4.21 -8.77 11.81
N ILE A 128 5.09 -8.68 10.79
CA ILE A 128 5.80 -9.85 10.26
C ILE A 128 7.09 -10.20 11.01
N LEU A 129 7.79 -9.23 11.59
CA LEU A 129 9.10 -9.43 12.22
C LEU A 129 9.14 -10.58 13.21
N PRO A 130 8.15 -10.77 14.13
CA PRO A 130 8.16 -11.86 15.09
C PRO A 130 8.06 -13.25 14.47
N PHE A 131 7.61 -13.36 13.24
CA PHE A 131 7.42 -14.61 12.53
C PHE A 131 8.62 -15.00 11.67
N LEU A 132 9.61 -14.10 11.55
CA LEU A 132 10.77 -14.36 10.69
C LEU A 132 11.77 -15.32 11.37
N PRO A 133 12.34 -16.26 10.59
CA PRO A 133 13.36 -17.20 11.12
C PRO A 133 14.56 -16.50 11.76
N PHE A 134 14.94 -15.30 11.30
CA PHE A 134 16.04 -14.50 11.85
C PHE A 134 15.88 -14.19 13.35
N PHE A 135 14.64 -14.03 13.80
CA PHE A 135 14.33 -13.67 15.20
C PHE A 135 13.94 -14.85 16.07
N LYS A 136 14.02 -16.09 15.56
CA LYS A 136 13.63 -17.29 16.31
C LYS A 136 14.37 -17.43 17.66
N LYS A 137 15.64 -16.97 17.72
CA LYS A 137 16.46 -16.99 18.95
C LYS A 137 16.25 -15.76 19.84
N ASN A 138 15.72 -14.65 19.30
CA ASN A 138 15.53 -13.41 20.05
C ASN A 138 14.17 -12.78 19.71
N GLN A 139 13.12 -13.40 20.23
CA GLN A 139 11.74 -12.95 20.01
C GLN A 139 11.49 -11.55 20.60
N THR A 140 12.09 -11.24 21.76
CA THR A 140 11.96 -9.92 22.39
C THR A 140 12.42 -8.81 21.44
N LEU A 141 13.58 -8.98 20.79
CA LEU A 141 14.08 -8.00 19.81
C LEU A 141 13.10 -7.81 18.65
N ALA A 142 12.51 -8.90 18.13
CA ALA A 142 11.53 -8.82 17.04
C ALA A 142 10.31 -7.98 17.42
N TYR A 143 9.77 -8.18 18.63
CA TYR A 143 8.62 -7.43 19.13
C TYR A 143 8.98 -5.97 19.47
N VAL A 144 10.19 -5.70 19.96
CA VAL A 144 10.68 -4.31 20.16
C VAL A 144 10.82 -3.59 18.84
N LEU A 145 11.47 -4.20 17.84
CA LEU A 145 11.59 -3.60 16.48
C LEU A 145 10.21 -3.45 15.81
N GLY A 146 9.32 -4.42 16.04
CA GLY A 146 7.93 -4.34 15.65
C GLY A 146 7.22 -3.14 16.27
N GLY A 147 7.42 -2.91 17.57
CA GLY A 147 6.87 -1.78 18.32
C GLY A 147 7.38 -0.44 17.79
N ILE A 148 8.69 -0.34 17.52
CA ILE A 148 9.26 0.86 16.88
C ILE A 148 8.60 1.10 15.51
N SER A 149 8.43 0.05 14.71
CA SER A 149 7.79 0.16 13.40
C SER A 149 6.34 0.62 13.52
N ILE A 150 5.53 0.03 14.41
CA ILE A 150 4.14 0.47 14.63
C ILE A 150 4.10 1.92 15.17
N GLY A 151 5.02 2.29 16.06
CA GLY A 151 5.17 3.67 16.53
C GLY A 151 5.44 4.66 15.40
N CYS A 152 6.35 4.31 14.48
CA CYS A 152 6.58 5.09 13.25
C CYS A 152 5.32 5.16 12.36
N ALA A 153 4.54 4.07 12.26
CA ALA A 153 3.27 4.10 11.55
C ALA A 153 2.26 5.04 12.21
N ILE A 154 2.18 5.07 13.56
CA ILE A 154 1.35 6.02 14.29
C ILE A 154 1.79 7.46 14.01
N LEU A 155 3.10 7.73 14.00
CA LEU A 155 3.67 9.03 13.66
C LEU A 155 3.53 9.40 12.17
N THR A 156 3.11 8.46 11.32
CA THR A 156 2.86 8.71 9.89
C THR A 156 1.39 9.04 9.61
N LYS A 157 0.44 8.27 10.15
CA LYS A 157 -1.00 8.41 9.82
C LYS A 157 -1.93 8.39 11.03
N GLY A 158 -1.40 8.15 12.24
CA GLY A 158 -2.18 8.16 13.48
C GLY A 158 -2.54 6.76 14.00
N PRO A 159 -3.46 6.68 14.98
CA PRO A 159 -3.73 5.51 15.80
C PRO A 159 -4.32 4.32 15.04
N VAL A 160 -4.78 4.51 13.81
CA VAL A 160 -5.29 3.43 12.96
C VAL A 160 -4.24 2.33 12.73
N ALA A 161 -2.94 2.66 12.79
CA ALA A 161 -1.86 1.68 12.74
C ALA A 161 -1.94 0.68 13.91
N LEU A 162 -2.12 1.21 15.12
CA LEU A 162 -2.25 0.39 16.32
C LEU A 162 -3.54 -0.44 16.30
N LEU A 163 -4.64 0.14 15.84
CA LEU A 163 -5.91 -0.57 15.66
C LEU A 163 -5.75 -1.78 14.71
N ILE A 164 -5.12 -1.59 13.56
CA ILE A 164 -4.86 -2.68 12.61
C ILE A 164 -3.99 -3.76 13.26
N TYR A 165 -2.91 -3.36 13.94
CA TYR A 165 -2.04 -4.30 14.64
C TYR A 165 -2.81 -5.15 15.66
N ILE A 166 -3.59 -4.50 16.53
CA ILE A 166 -4.39 -5.18 17.56
C ILE A 166 -5.40 -6.15 16.93
N LEU A 167 -6.14 -5.71 15.91
CA LEU A 167 -7.13 -6.56 15.23
C LEU A 167 -6.46 -7.76 14.55
N VAL A 168 -5.33 -7.56 13.86
CA VAL A 168 -4.61 -8.65 13.20
C VAL A 168 -4.13 -9.70 14.22
N TYR A 169 -3.50 -9.27 15.30
CA TYR A 169 -3.03 -10.23 16.32
C TYR A 169 -4.19 -10.89 17.06
N LEU A 170 -5.26 -10.16 17.37
CA LEU A 170 -6.45 -10.72 18.01
C LEU A 170 -7.05 -11.84 17.16
N PHE A 171 -7.37 -11.57 15.89
CA PHE A 171 -7.94 -12.57 15.01
C PHE A 171 -6.97 -13.71 14.70
N TYR A 172 -5.68 -13.41 14.56
CA TYR A 172 -4.66 -14.44 14.38
C TYR A 172 -4.62 -15.40 15.58
N ILE A 173 -4.59 -14.90 16.82
CA ILE A 173 -4.57 -15.72 18.04
C ILE A 173 -5.86 -16.54 18.14
N ILE A 174 -7.02 -15.94 17.92
CA ILE A 174 -8.32 -16.64 17.94
C ILE A 174 -8.31 -17.79 16.93
N LEU A 175 -7.99 -17.53 15.66
CA LEU A 175 -8.00 -18.57 14.62
C LEU A 175 -6.92 -19.63 14.84
N GLN A 176 -5.77 -19.24 15.42
CA GLN A 176 -4.69 -20.17 15.74
C GLN A 176 -5.08 -21.09 16.93
N SER A 177 -5.82 -20.60 17.94
CA SER A 177 -6.26 -21.39 19.09
C SER A 177 -7.20 -22.54 18.69
N PHE A 178 -8.01 -22.36 17.64
CA PHE A 178 -8.83 -23.44 17.08
C PHE A 178 -8.01 -24.52 16.36
N ARG A 179 -6.75 -24.24 16.00
CA ARG A 179 -5.88 -25.14 15.23
C ARG A 179 -4.85 -25.89 16.09
N SER A 180 -4.42 -25.27 17.16
CA SER A 180 -3.42 -25.87 18.06
C SER A 180 -3.65 -25.37 19.50
N LYS A 181 -3.58 -26.31 20.47
CA LYS A 181 -3.59 -25.95 21.89
C LYS A 181 -2.27 -25.25 22.24
N GLN A 182 -2.18 -23.94 21.98
CA GLN A 182 -0.96 -23.19 22.28
C GLN A 182 -1.10 -22.31 23.54
N SER A 183 0.02 -22.16 24.24
CA SER A 183 0.23 -21.57 25.56
C SER A 183 -0.01 -20.04 25.60
N MET A 184 -0.34 -19.54 26.82
CA MET A 184 -0.52 -18.12 27.20
C MET A 184 0.66 -17.17 26.83
N VAL A 185 1.85 -17.71 26.56
CA VAL A 185 3.06 -16.96 26.18
C VAL A 185 2.84 -16.10 24.91
N ILE A 186 1.89 -16.48 24.05
CA ILE A 186 1.59 -15.78 22.79
C ILE A 186 1.00 -14.37 23.02
N VAL A 187 0.47 -14.05 24.19
CA VAL A 187 -0.22 -12.79 24.45
C VAL A 187 0.71 -11.68 24.96
N ILE A 188 1.76 -12.04 25.72
CA ILE A 188 2.64 -11.05 26.38
C ILE A 188 3.49 -10.26 25.37
N TYR A 189 4.04 -10.93 24.37
CA TYR A 189 4.90 -10.26 23.39
C TYR A 189 4.18 -9.22 22.52
N PRO A 190 2.96 -9.43 22.00
CA PRO A 190 2.19 -8.38 21.35
C PRO A 190 1.95 -7.15 22.23
N LEU A 191 1.76 -7.32 23.55
CA LEU A 191 1.64 -6.21 24.50
C LEU A 191 2.93 -5.39 24.60
N LEU A 192 4.10 -6.05 24.52
CA LEU A 192 5.38 -5.34 24.44
C LEU A 192 5.44 -4.44 23.19
N THR A 193 5.01 -4.95 22.04
CA THR A 193 4.91 -4.13 20.80
C THR A 193 4.01 -2.91 21.00
N ILE A 194 2.85 -3.09 21.64
CA ILE A 194 1.93 -1.99 21.94
C ILE A 194 2.62 -0.97 22.85
N ALA A 195 3.25 -1.40 23.94
CA ALA A 195 3.93 -0.51 24.88
C ALA A 195 5.05 0.30 24.21
N ILE A 196 5.89 -0.35 23.39
CA ILE A 196 6.96 0.33 22.65
C ILE A 196 6.38 1.28 21.60
N SER A 197 5.30 0.89 20.90
CA SER A 197 4.69 1.76 19.88
C SER A 197 4.10 3.03 20.48
N LEU A 198 3.47 2.94 21.64
CA LEU A 198 2.97 4.09 22.39
C LEU A 198 4.12 4.97 22.91
N LEU A 199 5.22 4.37 23.35
CA LEU A 199 6.41 5.12 23.76
C LEU A 199 6.99 5.92 22.60
N VAL A 200 7.13 5.31 21.40
CA VAL A 200 7.62 6.00 20.20
C VAL A 200 6.65 7.10 19.77
N ALA A 201 5.36 6.82 19.75
CA ALA A 201 4.34 7.82 19.39
C ALA A 201 4.34 9.00 20.38
N SER A 202 4.52 8.75 21.68
CA SER A 202 4.53 9.79 22.72
C SER A 202 5.68 10.79 22.55
N MET A 203 6.73 10.48 21.80
CA MET A 203 7.83 11.42 21.55
C MET A 203 7.35 12.70 20.84
N TRP A 204 6.38 12.59 19.94
CA TRP A 204 5.80 13.76 19.28
C TRP A 204 4.47 14.17 19.91
N PHE A 205 3.53 13.25 20.10
CA PHE A 205 2.23 13.54 20.70
C PHE A 205 2.37 14.12 22.12
N GLY A 206 3.40 13.69 22.88
CA GLY A 206 3.69 14.23 24.21
C GLY A 206 4.17 15.69 24.17
N ILE A 207 5.02 16.04 23.20
CA ILE A 207 5.49 17.42 22.99
C ILE A 207 4.30 18.30 22.59
N GLU A 208 3.50 17.88 21.63
CA GLU A 208 2.32 18.60 21.18
C GLU A 208 1.30 18.81 22.32
N LEU A 209 1.07 17.77 23.12
CA LEU A 209 0.20 17.86 24.29
C LEU A 209 0.71 18.85 25.33
N TYR A 210 2.04 18.87 25.54
CA TYR A 210 2.67 19.82 26.47
C TYR A 210 2.59 21.27 25.96
N GLN A 211 2.79 21.51 24.66
CA GLN A 211 2.80 22.85 24.08
C GLN A 211 1.39 23.40 23.80
N HIS A 212 0.47 22.58 23.35
CA HIS A 212 -0.85 22.98 22.88
C HIS A 212 -2.01 22.51 23.79
N GLY A 213 -1.72 21.69 24.81
CA GLY A 213 -2.72 21.16 25.74
C GLY A 213 -3.63 20.10 25.14
N THR A 214 -4.67 19.74 25.87
CA THR A 214 -5.60 18.65 25.50
C THR A 214 -6.45 18.98 24.26
N TRP A 215 -6.58 20.24 23.90
CA TRP A 215 -7.32 20.69 22.73
C TRP A 215 -6.80 20.04 21.44
N PHE A 216 -5.49 20.00 21.25
CA PHE A 216 -4.87 19.35 20.09
C PHE A 216 -5.32 17.88 19.95
N LEU A 217 -5.29 17.13 21.04
CA LEU A 217 -5.67 15.70 21.01
C LEU A 217 -7.16 15.53 20.72
N GLN A 218 -8.00 16.43 21.20
CA GLN A 218 -9.45 16.42 20.93
C GLN A 218 -9.73 16.65 19.45
N GLU A 219 -9.14 17.67 18.83
CA GLU A 219 -9.30 17.94 17.39
C GLU A 219 -8.81 16.77 16.52
N PHE A 220 -7.66 16.20 16.89
CA PHE A 220 -7.11 15.05 16.20
C PHE A 220 -8.05 13.82 16.27
N ILE A 221 -8.62 13.53 17.45
CA ILE A 221 -9.57 12.41 17.62
C ILE A 221 -10.88 12.70 16.89
N LEU A 222 -11.41 13.91 16.99
CA LEU A 222 -12.64 14.32 16.30
C LEU A 222 -12.49 14.14 14.78
N TYR A 223 -11.34 14.49 14.23
CA TYR A 223 -11.04 14.26 12.83
C TYR A 223 -11.07 12.77 12.45
N GLN A 224 -10.44 11.88 13.26
CA GLN A 224 -10.49 10.44 13.01
C GLN A 224 -11.92 9.89 13.03
N VAL A 225 -12.75 10.37 13.96
CA VAL A 225 -14.18 9.98 14.05
C VAL A 225 -14.96 10.49 12.83
N ARG A 226 -14.67 11.70 12.35
CA ARG A 226 -15.28 12.27 11.14
C ARG A 226 -15.00 11.41 9.92
N LEU A 227 -13.73 11.05 9.67
CA LEU A 227 -13.34 10.16 8.58
C LEU A 227 -14.07 8.82 8.60
N PHE A 228 -14.34 8.30 9.81
CA PHE A 228 -15.06 7.04 9.97
C PHE A 228 -16.54 7.16 9.65
N ARG A 229 -17.20 8.25 10.05
CA ARG A 229 -18.67 8.42 10.00
C ARG A 229 -19.16 9.11 8.73
N THR A 230 -18.37 9.97 8.13
CA THR A 230 -18.78 10.81 6.98
C THR A 230 -17.90 10.57 5.78
N GLY A 231 -18.45 10.74 4.57
CA GLY A 231 -17.63 10.80 3.34
C GLY A 231 -16.90 12.13 3.29
N ASP A 232 -15.67 12.18 3.82
CA ASP A 232 -14.85 13.39 3.84
C ASP A 232 -14.49 13.85 2.42
N ALA A 233 -14.50 15.16 2.17
CA ALA A 233 -14.20 15.77 0.87
C ALA A 233 -14.99 15.19 -0.32
N GLY A 234 -16.20 14.64 -0.09
CA GLY A 234 -17.03 14.03 -1.14
C GLY A 234 -16.64 12.59 -1.51
N HIS A 235 -15.65 12.00 -0.84
CA HIS A 235 -15.20 10.63 -1.09
C HIS A 235 -16.07 9.59 -0.37
N SER A 236 -17.30 9.38 -0.84
CA SER A 236 -18.16 8.28 -0.39
C SER A 236 -18.27 7.21 -1.47
N GLY A 237 -18.55 5.97 -1.07
CA GLY A 237 -18.71 4.86 -2.01
C GLY A 237 -19.28 3.60 -1.39
N PRO A 238 -19.65 2.60 -2.22
CA PRO A 238 -20.24 1.37 -1.75
C PRO A 238 -19.25 0.53 -0.92
N ILE A 239 -19.78 -0.36 -0.08
CA ILE A 239 -18.97 -1.23 0.80
C ILE A 239 -17.95 -2.10 0.03
N TYR A 240 -18.27 -2.48 -1.20
CA TYR A 240 -17.41 -3.30 -2.06
C TYR A 240 -16.34 -2.50 -2.83
N TYR A 241 -16.25 -1.18 -2.62
CA TYR A 241 -15.31 -0.28 -3.31
C TYR A 241 -13.87 -0.81 -3.27
N HIS A 242 -13.34 -1.08 -2.09
CA HIS A 242 -11.96 -1.55 -1.93
C HIS A 242 -11.71 -2.94 -2.52
N LEU A 243 -12.73 -3.81 -2.55
CA LEU A 243 -12.62 -5.11 -3.21
C LEU A 243 -12.41 -4.94 -4.72
N ILE A 244 -13.16 -4.05 -5.37
CA ILE A 244 -13.00 -3.73 -6.80
C ILE A 244 -11.62 -3.12 -7.05
N ILE A 245 -11.21 -2.14 -6.22
CA ILE A 245 -9.90 -1.50 -6.35
C ILE A 245 -8.76 -2.52 -6.25
N LEU A 246 -8.82 -3.46 -5.30
CA LEU A 246 -7.80 -4.50 -5.17
C LEU A 246 -7.85 -5.51 -6.33
N LEU A 247 -9.04 -5.88 -6.80
CA LEU A 247 -9.18 -6.82 -7.91
C LEU A 247 -8.56 -6.27 -9.19
N ILE A 248 -8.90 -5.02 -9.53
CA ILE A 248 -8.42 -4.36 -10.75
C ILE A 248 -6.97 -3.87 -10.56
N GLY A 249 -6.72 -3.14 -9.49
CA GLY A 249 -5.45 -2.46 -9.25
C GLY A 249 -4.28 -3.38 -8.91
N CYS A 250 -4.55 -4.55 -8.32
CA CYS A 250 -3.52 -5.55 -8.08
C CYS A 250 -3.44 -6.61 -9.19
N PHE A 251 -4.01 -6.35 -10.37
CA PHE A 251 -3.82 -7.23 -11.53
C PHE A 251 -2.32 -7.25 -11.93
N PRO A 252 -1.74 -8.41 -12.28
CA PRO A 252 -2.34 -9.75 -12.36
C PRO A 252 -2.35 -10.54 -11.04
N ALA A 253 -1.67 -10.07 -9.99
CA ALA A 253 -1.56 -10.80 -8.72
C ALA A 253 -2.93 -11.15 -8.10
N SER A 254 -3.92 -10.26 -8.23
CA SER A 254 -5.29 -10.47 -7.70
C SER A 254 -5.94 -11.75 -8.25
N ILE A 255 -5.71 -12.09 -9.52
CA ILE A 255 -6.24 -13.29 -10.15
C ILE A 255 -5.64 -14.55 -9.51
N PHE A 256 -4.33 -14.56 -9.28
CA PHE A 256 -3.65 -15.68 -8.64
C PHE A 256 -3.99 -15.80 -7.16
N ALA A 257 -4.12 -14.67 -6.45
CA ALA A 257 -4.42 -14.64 -5.02
C ALA A 257 -5.84 -15.11 -4.69
N PHE A 258 -6.81 -14.89 -5.58
CA PHE A 258 -8.24 -15.09 -5.33
C PHE A 258 -8.54 -16.46 -4.70
N ARG A 259 -8.01 -17.54 -5.28
CA ARG A 259 -8.24 -18.88 -4.76
C ARG A 259 -7.72 -19.05 -3.32
N LYS A 260 -6.52 -18.54 -3.03
CA LYS A 260 -5.93 -18.60 -1.68
C LYS A 260 -6.66 -17.73 -0.67
N ILE A 261 -7.20 -16.59 -1.09
CA ILE A 261 -7.99 -15.70 -0.23
C ILE A 261 -9.28 -16.39 0.23
N VAL A 262 -9.99 -17.08 -0.67
CA VAL A 262 -11.28 -17.72 -0.36
C VAL A 262 -11.14 -19.14 0.21
N GLU A 263 -10.02 -19.81 0.00
CA GLU A 263 -9.78 -21.15 0.49
C GLU A 263 -9.71 -21.17 2.02
N SER A 264 -10.51 -22.00 2.69
CA SER A 264 -10.51 -22.13 4.17
C SER A 264 -9.27 -22.89 4.69
N ARG A 265 -8.66 -23.75 3.86
CA ARG A 265 -7.43 -24.44 4.22
C ARG A 265 -6.25 -23.47 4.23
N VAL A 266 -5.40 -23.63 5.25
CA VAL A 266 -4.20 -22.83 5.43
C VAL A 266 -3.04 -23.78 5.70
N SER A 267 -1.95 -23.65 4.98
CA SER A 267 -0.83 -24.56 5.03
C SER A 267 0.25 -24.16 6.03
N SER A 268 0.28 -22.89 6.45
CA SER A 268 1.30 -22.36 7.37
C SER A 268 0.77 -21.24 8.26
N HIS A 269 1.48 -20.96 9.36
CA HIS A 269 1.19 -19.83 10.25
C HIS A 269 1.28 -18.49 9.50
N ILE A 270 2.23 -18.36 8.59
CA ILE A 270 2.41 -17.14 7.78
C ILE A 270 1.23 -16.96 6.80
N GLU A 271 0.77 -18.04 6.16
CA GLU A 271 -0.40 -17.96 5.28
C GLU A 271 -1.64 -17.51 6.07
N LEU A 272 -1.83 -18.01 7.31
CA LEU A 272 -2.91 -17.56 8.19
C LEU A 272 -2.77 -16.07 8.50
N LEU A 273 -1.57 -15.65 8.92
CA LEU A 273 -1.30 -14.25 9.24
C LEU A 273 -1.60 -13.31 8.05
N MET A 274 -1.17 -13.71 6.84
CA MET A 274 -1.43 -12.92 5.62
C MET A 274 -2.93 -12.87 5.27
N LYS A 275 -3.66 -13.97 5.43
CA LYS A 275 -5.13 -13.98 5.26
C LYS A 275 -5.83 -13.07 6.28
N VAL A 276 -5.42 -13.14 7.54
CA VAL A 276 -5.98 -12.28 8.59
C VAL A 276 -5.68 -10.82 8.29
N LEU A 277 -4.45 -10.48 7.95
CA LEU A 277 -4.08 -9.11 7.58
C LEU A 277 -4.91 -8.61 6.39
N PHE A 278 -5.07 -9.42 5.35
CA PHE A 278 -5.88 -9.06 4.18
C PHE A 278 -7.33 -8.76 4.57
N TRP A 279 -7.98 -9.66 5.30
CA TRP A 279 -9.39 -9.51 5.66
C TRP A 279 -9.62 -8.39 6.68
N VAL A 280 -8.75 -8.23 7.68
CA VAL A 280 -8.85 -7.13 8.65
C VAL A 280 -8.80 -5.79 7.94
N VAL A 281 -7.82 -5.58 7.06
CA VAL A 281 -7.66 -4.31 6.35
C VAL A 281 -8.81 -4.07 5.38
N LEU A 282 -9.19 -5.08 4.60
CA LEU A 282 -10.30 -4.97 3.64
C LEU A 282 -11.61 -4.63 4.34
N ILE A 283 -11.95 -5.35 5.41
CA ILE A 283 -13.21 -5.15 6.15
C ILE A 283 -13.18 -3.77 6.85
N LEU A 284 -12.09 -3.42 7.53
CA LEU A 284 -11.97 -2.15 8.22
C LEU A 284 -12.25 -0.96 7.29
N PHE A 285 -11.55 -0.89 6.16
CA PHE A 285 -11.73 0.21 5.21
C PHE A 285 -13.01 0.10 4.36
N SER A 286 -13.61 -1.10 4.26
CA SER A 286 -14.93 -1.25 3.64
C SER A 286 -16.06 -0.70 4.52
N ILE A 287 -15.91 -0.71 5.85
CA ILE A 287 -16.90 -0.15 6.79
C ILE A 287 -16.74 1.38 6.89
N VAL A 288 -15.52 1.92 6.83
CA VAL A 288 -15.26 3.37 6.88
C VAL A 288 -16.00 4.08 5.76
N SER A 289 -16.68 5.19 6.04
CA SER A 289 -17.50 5.91 5.06
C SER A 289 -16.68 6.59 3.96
N THR A 290 -15.52 7.14 4.30
CA THR A 290 -14.58 7.74 3.34
C THR A 290 -13.89 6.66 2.50
N LYS A 291 -14.02 6.75 1.18
CA LYS A 291 -13.45 5.78 0.21
C LYS A 291 -12.37 6.42 -0.63
N ILE A 292 -11.12 6.08 -0.34
CA ILE A 292 -9.94 6.55 -1.09
C ILE A 292 -9.14 5.33 -1.57
N ILE A 293 -8.66 5.36 -2.80
CA ILE A 293 -8.00 4.22 -3.47
C ILE A 293 -6.90 3.60 -2.61
N HIS A 294 -6.06 4.45 -2.01
CA HIS A 294 -4.89 4.00 -1.25
C HIS A 294 -5.19 3.53 0.19
N TYR A 295 -6.41 3.67 0.70
CA TYR A 295 -6.74 3.18 2.05
C TYR A 295 -6.60 1.66 2.20
N SER A 296 -6.89 0.91 1.14
CA SER A 296 -6.70 -0.54 1.15
C SER A 296 -5.29 -0.99 0.71
N SER A 297 -4.34 -0.08 0.52
CA SER A 297 -3.02 -0.40 -0.04
C SER A 297 -2.16 -1.32 0.87
N LEU A 298 -2.42 -1.38 2.18
CA LEU A 298 -1.79 -2.39 3.04
C LEU A 298 -2.12 -3.82 2.60
N CYS A 299 -3.27 -4.05 1.94
CA CYS A 299 -3.62 -5.34 1.35
C CYS A 299 -2.65 -5.80 0.25
N TYR A 300 -1.84 -4.91 -0.33
CA TYR A 300 -0.87 -5.28 -1.37
C TYR A 300 0.13 -6.33 -0.88
N PHE A 301 0.60 -6.24 0.35
CA PHE A 301 1.54 -7.19 0.95
C PHE A 301 0.94 -8.61 1.06
N PRO A 302 -0.19 -8.81 1.75
CA PRO A 302 -0.77 -10.14 1.88
C PRO A 302 -1.36 -10.67 0.57
N LEU A 303 -1.94 -9.82 -0.29
CA LEU A 303 -2.50 -10.24 -1.57
C LEU A 303 -1.40 -10.81 -2.48
N THR A 304 -0.28 -10.11 -2.63
CA THR A 304 0.84 -10.54 -3.48
C THR A 304 1.57 -11.74 -2.89
N TYR A 305 1.65 -11.86 -1.55
CA TYR A 305 2.11 -13.09 -0.88
C TYR A 305 1.23 -14.29 -1.25
N LEU A 306 -0.10 -14.15 -1.14
CA LEU A 306 -1.05 -15.22 -1.45
C LEU A 306 -1.03 -15.59 -2.93
N ALA A 307 -0.78 -14.62 -3.82
CA ALA A 307 -0.53 -14.87 -5.23
C ALA A 307 0.73 -15.72 -5.45
N ALA A 308 1.85 -15.32 -4.85
CA ALA A 308 3.10 -16.07 -4.90
C ALA A 308 2.96 -17.47 -4.31
N GLU A 309 2.20 -17.62 -3.22
CA GLU A 309 1.88 -18.90 -2.59
C GLU A 309 1.10 -19.83 -3.51
N TYR A 310 0.07 -19.31 -4.18
CA TYR A 310 -0.70 -20.07 -5.15
C TYR A 310 0.16 -20.50 -6.33
N ILE A 311 0.95 -19.59 -6.90
CA ILE A 311 1.85 -19.88 -8.02
C ILE A 311 2.85 -20.95 -7.63
N SER A 312 3.58 -20.77 -6.53
CA SER A 312 4.59 -21.72 -6.03
C SER A 312 4.02 -23.12 -5.81
N THR A 313 2.83 -23.21 -5.21
CA THR A 313 2.15 -24.49 -4.96
C THR A 313 1.70 -25.15 -6.27
N SER A 314 1.13 -24.36 -7.19
CA SER A 314 0.62 -24.86 -8.47
C SER A 314 1.72 -25.31 -9.42
N LEU A 315 2.91 -24.74 -9.35
CA LEU A 315 4.07 -25.20 -10.10
C LEU A 315 4.52 -26.59 -9.65
N LYS A 316 4.44 -26.88 -8.34
CA LYS A 316 4.81 -28.18 -7.74
C LYS A 316 3.77 -29.27 -8.00
N THR A 317 2.49 -28.92 -8.08
CA THR A 317 1.37 -29.89 -8.17
C THR A 317 0.85 -30.11 -9.59
N SER A 318 1.51 -29.58 -10.62
CA SER A 318 1.06 -29.66 -12.03
C SER A 318 -0.39 -29.22 -12.27
N ASN A 319 -0.95 -28.39 -11.38
CA ASN A 319 -2.31 -27.89 -11.51
C ASN A 319 -2.53 -27.19 -12.86
N ASN A 320 -3.70 -27.41 -13.45
CA ASN A 320 -4.07 -26.73 -14.68
C ASN A 320 -4.57 -25.32 -14.38
N PHE A 321 -3.93 -24.29 -14.99
CA PHE A 321 -4.30 -22.88 -14.87
C PHE A 321 -5.46 -22.49 -15.82
N SER A 322 -6.29 -23.42 -16.31
CA SER A 322 -7.28 -23.11 -17.36
C SER A 322 -8.19 -21.92 -17.00
N ILE A 323 -8.79 -21.93 -15.83
CA ILE A 323 -9.67 -20.83 -15.37
C ILE A 323 -8.87 -19.55 -15.19
N ILE A 324 -7.68 -19.62 -14.58
CA ILE A 324 -6.81 -18.46 -14.38
C ILE A 324 -6.42 -17.81 -15.70
N LYS A 325 -6.08 -18.60 -16.73
CA LYS A 325 -5.75 -18.08 -18.07
C LYS A 325 -6.91 -17.29 -18.68
N VAL A 326 -8.15 -17.73 -18.47
CA VAL A 326 -9.33 -16.98 -18.93
C VAL A 326 -9.43 -15.61 -18.23
N PHE A 327 -9.31 -15.58 -16.90
CA PHE A 327 -9.35 -14.32 -16.17
C PHE A 327 -8.14 -13.42 -16.48
N LEU A 328 -6.96 -14.00 -16.71
CA LEU A 328 -5.80 -13.24 -17.17
C LEU A 328 -6.06 -12.63 -18.55
N ALA A 329 -6.62 -13.38 -19.50
CA ALA A 329 -6.94 -12.85 -20.83
C ALA A 329 -7.94 -11.69 -20.76
N ILE A 330 -9.00 -11.83 -19.94
CA ILE A 330 -9.98 -10.75 -19.72
C ILE A 330 -9.29 -9.52 -19.09
N GLY A 331 -8.46 -9.73 -18.08
CA GLY A 331 -7.73 -8.63 -17.42
C GLY A 331 -6.70 -7.96 -18.33
N ILE A 332 -5.96 -8.73 -19.15
CA ILE A 332 -5.04 -8.18 -20.15
C ILE A 332 -5.79 -7.31 -21.16
N LEU A 333 -6.92 -7.80 -21.69
CA LEU A 333 -7.73 -7.01 -22.62
C LEU A 333 -8.26 -5.72 -21.96
N PHE A 334 -8.80 -5.83 -20.75
CA PHE A 334 -9.31 -4.69 -19.97
C PHE A 334 -8.23 -3.63 -19.76
N TRP A 335 -7.06 -4.02 -19.27
CA TRP A 335 -5.95 -3.10 -19.02
C TRP A 335 -5.36 -2.53 -20.31
N THR A 336 -5.31 -3.32 -21.40
CA THR A 336 -4.90 -2.82 -22.72
C THR A 336 -5.82 -1.69 -23.20
N ILE A 337 -7.13 -1.88 -23.07
CA ILE A 337 -8.11 -0.86 -23.43
C ILE A 337 -7.94 0.38 -22.55
N LEU A 338 -7.79 0.20 -21.24
CA LEU A 338 -7.64 1.32 -20.31
C LEU A 338 -6.34 2.11 -20.56
N LEU A 339 -5.23 1.42 -20.79
CA LEU A 339 -3.93 2.04 -21.09
C LEU A 339 -3.96 2.77 -22.46
N ALA A 340 -4.69 2.23 -23.45
CA ALA A 340 -4.85 2.88 -24.75
C ALA A 340 -5.78 4.11 -24.65
N ALA A 341 -6.81 4.04 -23.81
CA ALA A 341 -7.75 5.14 -23.62
C ALA A 341 -7.06 6.43 -23.14
N VAL A 342 -6.03 6.33 -22.29
CA VAL A 342 -5.34 7.51 -21.74
C VAL A 342 -4.73 8.40 -22.83
N PRO A 343 -3.82 7.92 -23.71
CA PRO A 343 -3.29 8.76 -24.79
C PRO A 343 -4.34 9.16 -25.83
N ILE A 344 -5.32 8.27 -26.14
CA ILE A 344 -6.40 8.61 -27.08
C ILE A 344 -7.23 9.77 -26.54
N LEU A 345 -7.67 9.72 -25.29
CA LEU A 345 -8.41 10.82 -24.66
C LEU A 345 -7.56 12.09 -24.57
N GLY A 346 -6.25 11.96 -24.34
CA GLY A 346 -5.32 13.09 -24.33
C GLY A 346 -5.18 13.77 -25.71
N ILE A 347 -5.08 13.00 -26.78
CA ILE A 347 -5.00 13.50 -28.17
C ILE A 347 -6.31 14.20 -28.57
N TYR A 348 -7.45 13.57 -28.26
CA TYR A 348 -8.78 14.07 -28.62
C TYR A 348 -9.45 14.90 -27.52
N LYS A 349 -8.68 15.43 -26.54
CA LYS A 349 -9.21 16.17 -25.39
C LYS A 349 -10.15 17.32 -25.76
N HIS A 350 -9.85 18.05 -26.81
CA HIS A 350 -10.66 19.17 -27.25
C HIS A 350 -12.09 18.78 -27.70
N THR A 351 -12.25 17.54 -28.18
CA THR A 351 -13.56 17.03 -28.63
C THR A 351 -14.43 16.57 -27.47
N ILE A 352 -13.82 16.13 -26.36
CA ILE A 352 -14.54 15.49 -25.24
C ILE A 352 -14.67 16.36 -23.99
N ILE A 353 -13.84 17.41 -23.86
CA ILE A 353 -13.76 18.23 -22.63
C ILE A 353 -15.10 18.88 -22.25
N HIS A 354 -15.92 19.22 -23.23
CA HIS A 354 -17.24 19.80 -22.99
C HIS A 354 -18.27 18.80 -22.46
N LEU A 355 -18.04 17.49 -22.60
CA LEU A 355 -18.89 16.43 -22.06
C LEU A 355 -18.61 16.15 -20.58
N ILE A 356 -17.48 16.64 -20.07
CA ILE A 356 -17.03 16.38 -18.70
C ILE A 356 -17.61 17.43 -17.78
N LYS A 357 -18.37 16.98 -16.78
CA LYS A 357 -19.02 17.84 -15.79
C LYS A 357 -18.14 18.12 -14.56
N ASP A 358 -17.25 17.21 -14.24
CA ASP A 358 -16.36 17.31 -13.08
C ASP A 358 -15.27 18.37 -13.32
N PRO A 359 -15.23 19.47 -12.53
CA PRO A 359 -14.24 20.55 -12.70
C PRO A 359 -12.80 20.09 -12.55
N PHE A 360 -12.54 19.16 -11.63
CA PHE A 360 -11.21 18.63 -11.37
C PHE A 360 -10.69 17.81 -12.55
N VAL A 361 -11.51 16.92 -13.10
CA VAL A 361 -11.16 16.13 -14.29
C VAL A 361 -10.95 17.04 -15.48
N LYS A 362 -11.79 18.08 -15.64
CA LYS A 362 -11.66 19.07 -16.70
C LYS A 362 -10.33 19.82 -16.61
N ALA A 363 -9.98 20.35 -15.42
CA ALA A 363 -8.73 21.06 -15.19
C ALA A 363 -7.50 20.17 -15.47
N ASN A 364 -7.54 18.88 -15.10
CA ASN A 364 -6.47 17.93 -15.41
C ASN A 364 -6.31 17.68 -16.92
N LEU A 365 -7.41 17.62 -17.68
CA LEU A 365 -7.37 17.48 -19.14
C LEU A 365 -6.91 18.77 -19.86
N GLU A 366 -7.15 19.94 -19.27
CA GLU A 366 -6.68 21.23 -19.77
C GLU A 366 -5.15 21.38 -19.62
N ALA A 367 -4.51 20.57 -18.78
CA ALA A 367 -3.05 20.59 -18.62
C ALA A 367 -2.35 20.45 -19.99
N GLN A 368 -1.27 21.24 -20.17
CA GLN A 368 -0.48 21.24 -21.41
C GLN A 368 0.42 20.00 -21.44
N VAL A 369 -0.13 18.88 -21.86
CA VAL A 369 0.60 17.64 -22.13
C VAL A 369 0.66 17.44 -23.62
N GLN A 370 1.86 17.24 -24.16
CA GLN A 370 2.05 16.90 -25.58
C GLN A 370 1.92 15.38 -25.74
N TRP A 371 0.95 14.96 -26.55
CA TRP A 371 0.74 13.57 -26.91
C TRP A 371 1.19 13.36 -28.36
N PHE A 372 2.11 12.44 -28.60
CA PHE A 372 2.72 12.21 -29.93
C PHE A 372 2.17 10.97 -30.63
N GLY A 373 1.36 10.14 -29.92
CA GLY A 373 0.81 8.90 -30.45
C GLY A 373 1.70 7.66 -30.24
N TYR A 374 3.00 7.83 -30.02
CA TYR A 374 3.87 6.70 -29.71
C TYR A 374 3.63 6.11 -28.32
N GLU A 375 2.91 6.81 -27.44
CA GLU A 375 2.45 6.29 -26.14
C GLU A 375 1.53 5.07 -26.32
N LEU A 376 0.89 4.91 -27.49
CA LEU A 376 0.11 3.72 -27.84
C LEU A 376 0.97 2.45 -27.98
N LEU A 377 2.29 2.58 -28.05
CA LEU A 377 3.19 1.42 -27.98
C LEU A 377 3.13 0.74 -26.59
N ILE A 378 2.83 1.48 -25.52
CA ILE A 378 2.75 0.91 -24.16
C ILE A 378 1.64 -0.14 -24.06
N PRO A 379 0.35 0.15 -24.37
CA PRO A 379 -0.69 -0.87 -24.36
C PRO A 379 -0.45 -1.98 -25.39
N LEU A 380 0.19 -1.71 -26.52
CA LEU A 380 0.54 -2.73 -27.51
C LEU A 380 1.59 -3.72 -26.94
N ILE A 381 2.66 -3.22 -26.33
CA ILE A 381 3.69 -4.04 -25.69
C ILE A 381 3.06 -4.88 -24.55
N PHE A 382 2.19 -4.26 -23.74
CA PHE A 382 1.47 -4.95 -22.67
C PHE A 382 0.59 -6.08 -23.21
N LEU A 383 -0.16 -5.85 -24.31
CA LEU A 383 -0.99 -6.86 -24.95
C LEU A 383 -0.13 -8.02 -25.50
N ILE A 384 0.94 -7.70 -26.20
CA ILE A 384 1.85 -8.71 -26.78
C ILE A 384 2.48 -9.55 -25.66
N GLY A 385 3.00 -8.92 -24.61
CA GLY A 385 3.56 -9.61 -23.45
C GLY A 385 2.53 -10.54 -22.79
N GLY A 386 1.32 -10.05 -22.57
CA GLY A 386 0.23 -10.86 -22.02
C GLY A 386 -0.16 -12.05 -22.90
N CYS A 387 -0.20 -11.89 -24.23
CA CYS A 387 -0.46 -12.97 -25.16
C CYS A 387 0.68 -14.02 -25.13
N ILE A 388 1.94 -13.57 -25.08
CA ILE A 388 3.10 -14.46 -24.96
C ILE A 388 3.03 -15.23 -23.64
N SER A 389 2.71 -14.57 -22.53
CA SER A 389 2.54 -15.20 -21.21
C SER A 389 1.52 -16.35 -21.27
N ILE A 390 0.32 -16.10 -21.78
CA ILE A 390 -0.73 -17.12 -21.91
C ILE A 390 -0.29 -18.25 -22.84
N MET A 391 0.38 -17.93 -23.96
CA MET A 391 0.88 -18.92 -24.90
C MET A 391 1.93 -19.83 -24.28
N MET A 392 2.88 -19.27 -23.51
CA MET A 392 3.89 -20.03 -22.77
C MET A 392 3.26 -20.95 -21.72
N MET A 393 2.26 -20.45 -20.99
CA MET A 393 1.49 -21.27 -20.04
C MET A 393 0.74 -22.41 -20.72
N ASN A 394 0.22 -22.22 -21.95
CA ASN A 394 -0.45 -23.25 -22.72
C ASN A 394 0.52 -24.34 -23.23
N ARG A 395 1.74 -23.97 -23.57
CA ARG A 395 2.81 -24.89 -24.02
C ARG A 395 3.48 -25.63 -22.85
N GLY A 396 3.03 -25.46 -21.62
CA GLY A 396 3.59 -26.11 -20.42
C GLY A 396 4.77 -25.37 -19.79
N HIS A 397 5.25 -24.30 -20.39
CA HIS A 397 6.30 -23.43 -19.82
C HIS A 397 5.73 -22.45 -18.79
N LYS A 398 5.04 -23.00 -17.77
CA LYS A 398 4.28 -22.20 -16.77
C LYS A 398 5.11 -21.13 -16.09
N LEU A 399 6.35 -21.47 -15.68
CA LEU A 399 7.25 -20.54 -15.00
C LEU A 399 7.63 -19.36 -15.90
N MET A 400 7.99 -19.63 -17.17
CA MET A 400 8.30 -18.57 -18.14
C MET A 400 7.09 -17.67 -18.38
N GLY A 401 5.89 -18.25 -18.58
CA GLY A 401 4.67 -17.47 -18.76
C GLY A 401 4.30 -16.60 -17.55
N ILE A 402 4.72 -16.97 -16.34
CA ILE A 402 4.50 -16.14 -15.13
C ILE A 402 5.53 -15.00 -15.05
N TYR A 403 6.73 -15.20 -15.59
CA TYR A 403 7.78 -14.18 -15.57
C TYR A 403 7.66 -13.16 -16.73
N THR A 404 6.92 -13.49 -17.78
CA THR A 404 6.59 -12.59 -18.89
C THR A 404 5.47 -11.61 -18.51
#